data_188f473985d65f8f6e0489636495f7c7
#
_entry.id   188f473985d65f8f6e0489636495f7c7
#
_cell.length_a   1.000
_cell.length_b   1.000
_cell.length_c   1.000
_cell.angle_alpha   90.00
_cell.angle_beta   90.00
_cell.angle_gamma   90.00
#
_symmetry.space_group_name_H-M   'P 1'
#
loop_
_entity.id
_entity.type
_entity.pdbx_description
1 polymer ?
#
loop_
_entity_poly.entity_id
_entity_poly.type
_entity_poly.pdbx_seq_one_letter_code
_entity_poly.pdbx_strand_id
1 'polypeptide(L)'
;MNPNLFFDFTVDKSEKSVYITREFNAELSLVWDAFTKPELLDQWVAPKPWSSKTKYMNFEVGGKRFYAMVSPEGLERWSIQEYTSISPKTNFKMYNSFADIDENSELPGSEWEYNFSEQNGITKVTIRIYNESLERLERM
;
A
#
# COMPACT_ATOMS: atom_id res chain seq x y z
N MET A 1 -14.15 5.19 17.70
CA MET A 1 -14.18 4.47 16.41
C MET A 1 -15.61 4.10 16.05
N ASN A 2 -15.99 4.29 14.80
CA ASN A 2 -17.33 3.96 14.34
C ASN A 2 -17.40 2.46 14.03
N PRO A 3 -18.18 1.64 14.80
CA PRO A 3 -18.24 0.19 14.58
C PRO A 3 -18.95 -0.19 13.26
N ASN A 4 -19.61 0.77 12.60
CA ASN A 4 -20.31 0.52 11.35
C ASN A 4 -19.47 0.80 10.11
N LEU A 5 -18.18 1.15 10.30
CA LEU A 5 -17.29 1.35 9.16
C LEU A 5 -17.06 0.03 8.44
N PHE A 6 -17.18 0.08 7.13
CA PHE A 6 -17.08 -1.10 6.28
C PHE A 6 -15.62 -1.52 6.10
N PHE A 7 -15.40 -2.83 6.15
CA PHE A 7 -14.12 -3.44 5.79
C PHE A 7 -14.39 -4.74 5.07
N ASP A 8 -13.77 -4.92 3.91
CA ASP A 8 -13.89 -6.15 3.14
C ASP A 8 -12.53 -6.54 2.56
N PHE A 9 -12.28 -7.84 2.47
CA PHE A 9 -11.05 -8.38 1.92
C PHE A 9 -11.40 -9.65 1.15
N THR A 10 -11.16 -9.65 -0.16
CA THR A 10 -11.42 -10.80 -1.00
C THR A 10 -10.22 -11.14 -1.87
N VAL A 11 -10.05 -12.43 -2.18
CA VAL A 11 -8.97 -12.92 -3.04
C VAL A 11 -9.60 -13.63 -4.22
N ASP A 12 -9.19 -13.24 -5.44
CA ASP A 12 -9.60 -13.91 -6.67
C ASP A 12 -8.36 -14.55 -7.30
N LYS A 13 -8.20 -15.85 -7.10
CA LYS A 13 -7.03 -16.58 -7.60
C LYS A 13 -7.01 -16.69 -9.12
N SER A 14 -8.18 -16.73 -9.76
CA SER A 14 -8.25 -16.83 -11.22
C SER A 14 -7.73 -15.57 -11.89
N GLU A 15 -7.92 -14.41 -11.26
CA GLU A 15 -7.40 -13.13 -11.73
C GLU A 15 -6.09 -12.73 -11.05
N LYS A 16 -5.58 -13.55 -10.13
CA LYS A 16 -4.35 -13.30 -9.36
C LYS A 16 -4.44 -11.98 -8.60
N SER A 17 -5.62 -11.63 -8.12
CA SER A 17 -5.90 -10.33 -7.52
C SER A 17 -6.43 -10.43 -6.10
N VAL A 18 -6.13 -9.38 -5.33
CA VAL A 18 -6.67 -9.16 -3.99
C VAL A 18 -7.46 -7.85 -4.04
N TYR A 19 -8.63 -7.84 -3.42
CA TYR A 19 -9.48 -6.65 -3.34
C TYR A 19 -9.71 -6.30 -1.88
N ILE A 20 -9.40 -5.07 -1.51
CA ILE A 20 -9.59 -4.57 -0.16
C ILE A 20 -10.43 -3.30 -0.23
N THR A 21 -11.47 -3.24 0.60
CA THR A 21 -12.29 -2.04 0.75
C THR A 21 -12.34 -1.70 2.21
N ARG A 22 -12.07 -0.43 2.54
CA ARG A 22 -12.07 0.02 3.93
C ARG A 22 -12.60 1.44 4.03
N GLU A 23 -13.43 1.68 5.05
CA GLU A 23 -13.93 3.00 5.37
C GLU A 23 -13.22 3.57 6.60
N PHE A 24 -13.01 4.88 6.58
CA PHE A 24 -12.37 5.62 7.67
C PHE A 24 -13.27 6.77 8.09
N ASN A 25 -13.43 6.94 9.40
CA ASN A 25 -14.16 8.08 9.95
C ASN A 25 -13.25 9.30 9.98
N ALA A 26 -12.90 9.78 8.80
CA ALA A 26 -11.98 10.90 8.62
C ALA A 26 -12.19 11.54 7.25
N GLU A 27 -11.80 12.80 7.13
CA GLU A 27 -11.88 13.53 5.88
C GLU A 27 -10.92 12.95 4.84
N LEU A 28 -11.27 13.11 3.57
CA LEU A 28 -10.48 12.62 2.45
C LEU A 28 -9.03 13.10 2.49
N SER A 29 -8.80 14.38 2.81
CA SER A 29 -7.43 14.94 2.86
C SER A 29 -6.57 14.21 3.88
N LEU A 30 -7.13 13.90 5.05
CA LEU A 30 -6.39 13.21 6.11
C LEU A 30 -6.06 11.77 5.72
N VAL A 31 -7.02 11.09 5.10
CA VAL A 31 -6.82 9.71 4.66
C VAL A 31 -5.83 9.66 3.50
N TRP A 32 -5.94 10.58 2.55
CA TRP A 32 -4.98 10.69 1.45
C TRP A 32 -3.55 10.87 1.98
N ASP A 33 -3.37 11.78 2.96
CA ASP A 33 -2.07 12.02 3.56
C ASP A 33 -1.52 10.77 4.25
N ALA A 34 -2.38 9.99 4.91
CA ALA A 34 -1.96 8.77 5.59
C ALA A 34 -1.38 7.73 4.62
N PHE A 35 -1.81 7.74 3.36
CA PHE A 35 -1.34 6.81 2.33
C PHE A 35 -0.21 7.37 1.48
N THR A 36 0.09 8.68 1.56
CA THR A 36 1.02 9.33 0.63
C THR A 36 2.19 10.03 1.30
N LYS A 37 2.22 10.11 2.63
CA LYS A 37 3.33 10.74 3.37
C LYS A 37 4.11 9.68 4.13
N PRO A 38 5.45 9.65 3.99
CA PRO A 38 6.25 8.57 4.61
C PRO A 38 6.16 8.56 6.13
N GLU A 39 6.13 9.72 6.78
CA GLU A 39 6.04 9.80 8.24
C GLU A 39 4.73 9.25 8.78
N LEU A 40 3.65 9.28 7.98
CA LEU A 40 2.36 8.69 8.36
C LEU A 40 2.31 7.21 8.00
N LEU A 41 2.78 6.85 6.80
CA LEU A 41 2.84 5.44 6.38
C LEU A 41 3.64 4.60 7.37
N ASP A 42 4.78 5.12 7.84
CA ASP A 42 5.63 4.38 8.75
C ASP A 42 4.98 4.09 10.10
N GLN A 43 3.89 4.80 10.43
CA GLN A 43 3.17 4.57 11.68
C GLN A 43 2.20 3.40 11.62
N TRP A 44 1.70 3.03 10.43
CA TRP A 44 0.62 2.06 10.36
C TRP A 44 0.75 0.95 9.33
N VAL A 45 1.63 1.12 8.33
CA VAL A 45 1.61 0.21 7.17
C VAL A 45 2.16 -1.18 7.48
N ALA A 46 3.06 -1.29 8.45
CA ALA A 46 3.62 -2.59 8.82
C ALA A 46 2.73 -3.31 9.83
N PRO A 47 2.47 -4.61 9.64
CA PRO A 47 1.72 -5.37 10.64
C PRO A 47 2.57 -5.56 11.90
N LYS A 48 1.98 -5.32 13.08
CA LYS A 48 2.69 -5.51 14.34
C LYS A 48 3.06 -6.98 14.53
N PRO A 49 4.21 -7.30 15.12
CA PRO A 49 5.17 -6.42 15.80
C PRO A 49 6.23 -5.80 14.88
N TRP A 50 6.07 -5.89 13.56
CA TRP A 50 6.99 -5.27 12.60
C TRP A 50 6.77 -3.76 12.59
N SER A 51 7.80 -3.02 12.20
CA SER A 51 7.71 -1.59 11.97
C SER A 51 8.12 -1.25 10.55
N SER A 52 7.67 -0.11 10.05
CA SER A 52 8.00 0.36 8.71
C SER A 52 9.01 1.50 8.82
N LYS A 53 10.04 1.47 7.98
CA LYS A 53 11.06 2.50 7.94
C LYS A 53 11.32 2.91 6.49
N THR A 54 10.83 4.07 6.11
CA THR A 54 11.02 4.61 4.76
C THR A 54 12.40 5.24 4.65
N LYS A 55 13.21 4.79 3.71
CA LYS A 55 14.52 5.36 3.45
C LYS A 55 14.40 6.63 2.62
N TYR A 56 13.56 6.59 1.58
CA TYR A 56 13.21 7.78 0.80
C TYR A 56 11.86 7.55 0.14
N MET A 57 11.20 8.64 -0.21
CA MET A 57 9.93 8.58 -0.91
C MET A 57 9.79 9.82 -1.78
N ASN A 58 9.45 9.59 -3.04
CA ASN A 58 9.18 10.65 -3.99
C ASN A 58 7.82 10.37 -4.61
N PHE A 59 6.77 11.00 -4.08
CA PHE A 59 5.40 10.74 -4.50
C PHE A 59 5.06 11.56 -5.74
N GLU A 60 5.54 11.08 -6.89
CA GLU A 60 5.23 11.62 -8.22
C GLU A 60 5.30 10.48 -9.22
N VAL A 61 4.71 10.67 -10.40
CA VAL A 61 4.75 9.66 -11.44
C VAL A 61 6.21 9.41 -11.83
N GLY A 62 6.63 8.15 -11.79
CA GLY A 62 8.03 7.76 -11.99
C GLY A 62 8.86 7.81 -10.74
N GLY A 63 8.34 8.38 -9.65
CA GLY A 63 9.03 8.38 -8.36
C GLY A 63 8.87 7.06 -7.64
N LYS A 64 9.64 6.88 -6.56
CA LYS A 64 9.68 5.62 -5.81
C LYS A 64 9.63 5.85 -4.30
N ARG A 65 9.11 4.85 -3.60
CA ARG A 65 9.28 4.72 -2.16
C ARG A 65 10.13 3.48 -1.90
N PHE A 66 11.27 3.66 -1.27
CA PHE A 66 12.14 2.56 -0.87
C PHE A 66 12.10 2.45 0.64
N TYR A 67 11.67 1.30 1.15
CA TYR A 67 11.43 1.15 2.58
C TYR A 67 11.72 -0.27 3.04
N ALA A 68 11.91 -0.41 4.35
CA ALA A 68 12.07 -1.71 5.00
C ALA A 68 10.98 -1.92 6.02
N MET A 69 10.53 -3.17 6.13
CA MET A 69 9.78 -3.62 7.30
C MET A 69 10.80 -4.28 8.22
N VAL A 70 10.81 -3.86 9.49
CA VAL A 70 11.80 -4.28 10.46
C VAL A 70 11.14 -5.07 11.57
N SER A 71 11.65 -6.28 11.83
CA SER A 71 11.14 -7.12 12.91
C SER A 71 11.68 -6.66 14.26
N PRO A 72 11.08 -7.11 15.39
CA PRO A 72 11.63 -6.81 16.72
C PRO A 72 13.08 -7.28 16.91
N GLU A 73 13.51 -8.30 16.17
CA GLU A 73 14.87 -8.82 16.23
C GLU A 73 15.83 -8.04 15.33
N GLY A 74 15.33 -7.06 14.56
CA GLY A 74 16.14 -6.26 13.67
C GLY A 74 16.28 -6.81 12.26
N LEU A 75 15.50 -7.83 11.90
CA LEU A 75 15.49 -8.36 10.54
C LEU A 75 14.80 -7.36 9.60
N GLU A 76 15.44 -7.04 8.50
CA GLU A 76 14.92 -6.07 7.52
C GLU A 76 14.44 -6.74 6.26
N ARG A 77 13.23 -6.34 5.81
CA ARG A 77 12.65 -6.78 4.55
C ARG A 77 12.43 -5.54 3.70
N TRP A 78 13.22 -5.38 2.64
CA TRP A 78 13.16 -4.21 1.78
C TRP A 78 12.13 -4.37 0.65
N SER A 79 11.53 -3.26 0.25
CA SER A 79 10.57 -3.22 -0.87
C SER A 79 10.68 -1.89 -1.59
N ILE A 80 10.36 -1.91 -2.89
CA ILE A 80 10.29 -0.72 -3.73
C ILE A 80 8.88 -0.58 -4.26
N GLN A 81 8.33 0.63 -4.18
CA GLN A 81 7.04 0.99 -4.76
C GLN A 81 7.31 2.10 -5.78
N GLU A 82 7.03 1.83 -7.06
CA GLU A 82 7.17 2.83 -8.10
C GLU A 82 5.78 3.35 -8.48
N TYR A 83 5.60 4.67 -8.42
CA TYR A 83 4.32 5.30 -8.72
C TYR A 83 4.15 5.45 -10.22
N THR A 84 3.10 4.84 -10.77
CA THR A 84 2.85 4.81 -12.21
C THR A 84 1.75 5.77 -12.65
N SER A 85 0.86 6.15 -11.73
CA SER A 85 -0.24 7.07 -12.02
C SER A 85 -0.68 7.74 -10.72
N ILE A 86 -0.94 9.05 -10.76
CA ILE A 86 -1.41 9.80 -9.59
C ILE A 86 -2.47 10.82 -10.03
N SER A 87 -3.68 10.69 -9.46
CA SER A 87 -4.73 11.69 -9.55
C SER A 87 -5.02 12.17 -8.13
N PRO A 88 -4.54 13.36 -7.73
CA PRO A 88 -4.58 13.79 -6.33
C PRO A 88 -5.95 13.61 -5.68
N LYS A 89 -5.95 13.00 -4.49
CA LYS A 89 -7.12 12.75 -3.64
C LYS A 89 -8.20 11.87 -4.29
N THR A 90 -7.89 11.22 -5.41
CA THR A 90 -8.84 10.37 -6.13
C THR A 90 -8.31 8.97 -6.34
N ASN A 91 -7.10 8.87 -6.90
CA ASN A 91 -6.55 7.59 -7.33
C ASN A 91 -5.04 7.65 -7.43
N PHE A 92 -4.36 6.56 -7.08
CA PHE A 92 -2.99 6.38 -7.53
C PHE A 92 -2.70 4.90 -7.76
N LYS A 93 -1.71 4.65 -8.61
CA LYS A 93 -1.25 3.29 -8.93
C LYS A 93 0.23 3.20 -8.69
N MET A 94 0.67 2.04 -8.24
CA MET A 94 2.09 1.76 -8.07
C MET A 94 2.40 0.31 -8.38
N TYR A 95 3.66 0.06 -8.73
CA TYR A 95 4.19 -1.29 -8.88
C TYR A 95 5.06 -1.58 -7.67
N ASN A 96 4.72 -2.65 -6.94
CA ASN A 96 5.41 -3.03 -5.71
C ASN A 96 6.18 -4.32 -5.91
N SER A 97 7.45 -4.34 -5.49
CA SER A 97 8.27 -5.54 -5.51
C SER A 97 9.13 -5.61 -4.25
N PHE A 98 9.45 -6.83 -3.82
CA PHE A 98 10.47 -6.99 -2.81
C PHE A 98 11.82 -6.62 -3.43
N ALA A 99 12.77 -6.23 -2.59
CA ALA A 99 14.09 -5.80 -3.04
C ALA A 99 15.13 -6.14 -1.99
N ASP A 100 16.40 -6.02 -2.36
CA ASP A 100 17.50 -6.06 -1.39
C ASP A 100 17.87 -4.62 -1.00
N ILE A 101 18.83 -4.49 -0.09
CA ILE A 101 19.26 -3.19 0.43
C ILE A 101 19.89 -2.30 -0.67
N ASP A 102 20.36 -2.91 -1.75
CA ASP A 102 20.96 -2.21 -2.88
C ASP A 102 19.94 -1.86 -3.97
N GLU A 103 18.64 -1.98 -3.67
CA GLU A 103 17.53 -1.65 -4.56
C GLU A 103 17.40 -2.56 -5.79
N ASN A 104 17.88 -3.80 -5.66
CA ASN A 104 17.66 -4.81 -6.70
C ASN A 104 16.31 -5.47 -6.48
N SER A 105 15.36 -5.24 -7.41
CA SER A 105 14.00 -5.74 -7.29
C SER A 105 13.93 -7.24 -7.55
N GLU A 106 13.13 -7.94 -6.74
CA GLU A 106 12.78 -9.35 -6.96
C GLU A 106 11.49 -9.38 -7.78
N LEU A 107 11.59 -9.86 -9.02
CA LEU A 107 10.43 -10.00 -9.90
C LEU A 107 9.92 -11.44 -9.85
N PRO A 108 8.64 -11.67 -10.11
CA PRO A 108 7.60 -10.69 -10.41
C PRO A 108 7.10 -9.94 -9.17
N GLY A 109 6.60 -8.73 -9.39
CA GLY A 109 6.00 -7.93 -8.34
C GLY A 109 4.48 -7.92 -8.42
N SER A 110 3.87 -6.86 -7.90
CA SER A 110 2.43 -6.68 -7.95
C SER A 110 2.09 -5.24 -8.29
N GLU A 111 0.96 -5.07 -9.01
CA GLU A 111 0.43 -3.76 -9.35
C GLU A 111 -0.69 -3.43 -8.36
N TRP A 112 -0.60 -2.25 -7.75
CA TRP A 112 -1.54 -1.79 -6.74
C TRP A 112 -2.27 -0.57 -7.26
N GLU A 113 -3.58 -0.57 -7.11
CA GLU A 113 -4.42 0.57 -7.45
C GLU A 113 -5.25 0.98 -6.24
N TYR A 114 -5.16 2.28 -5.89
CA TYR A 114 -5.88 2.86 -4.75
C TYR A 114 -6.90 3.85 -5.28
N ASN A 115 -8.15 3.71 -4.85
CA ASN A 115 -9.23 4.64 -5.18
C ASN A 115 -9.80 5.21 -3.90
N PHE A 116 -9.98 6.53 -3.86
CA PHE A 116 -10.46 7.27 -2.70
C PHE A 116 -11.76 7.99 -3.01
N SER A 117 -12.70 7.94 -2.10
CA SER A 117 -13.95 8.72 -2.19
C SER A 117 -14.41 9.07 -0.80
N GLU A 118 -15.15 10.18 -0.69
CA GLU A 118 -15.68 10.66 0.59
C GLU A 118 -17.16 10.92 0.50
N GLN A 119 -17.89 10.55 1.56
CA GLN A 119 -19.31 10.86 1.69
C GLN A 119 -19.64 11.05 3.16
N ASN A 120 -20.19 12.22 3.51
CA ASN A 120 -20.62 12.53 4.89
C ASN A 120 -19.49 12.38 5.92
N GLY A 121 -18.29 12.82 5.58
CA GLY A 121 -17.13 12.75 6.48
C GLY A 121 -16.50 11.39 6.63
N ILE A 122 -16.96 10.41 5.86
CA ILE A 122 -16.39 9.05 5.83
C ILE A 122 -15.68 8.85 4.52
N THR A 123 -14.41 8.49 4.58
CA THR A 123 -13.61 8.23 3.38
C THR A 123 -13.51 6.73 3.13
N LYS A 124 -13.80 6.35 1.89
CA LYS A 124 -13.72 4.96 1.45
C LYS A 124 -12.49 4.79 0.56
N VAL A 125 -11.65 3.81 0.89
CA VAL A 125 -10.50 3.44 0.10
C VAL A 125 -10.70 2.04 -0.43
N THR A 126 -10.61 1.88 -1.76
CA THR A 126 -10.61 0.56 -2.39
C THR A 126 -9.24 0.31 -2.96
N ILE A 127 -8.70 -0.88 -2.71
CA ILE A 127 -7.36 -1.27 -3.14
C ILE A 127 -7.49 -2.55 -3.95
N ARG A 128 -6.95 -2.53 -5.17
CA ARG A 128 -6.82 -3.74 -5.98
C ARG A 128 -5.35 -4.05 -6.13
N ILE A 129 -4.99 -5.29 -5.80
CA ILE A 129 -3.62 -5.78 -5.92
C ILE A 129 -3.61 -6.90 -6.95
N TYR A 130 -2.95 -6.66 -8.08
CA TYR A 130 -2.78 -7.66 -9.13
C TYR A 130 -1.37 -8.21 -9.08
N ASN A 131 -1.26 -9.54 -8.96
CA ASN A 131 0.03 -10.22 -8.88
C ASN A 131 0.35 -10.87 -10.21
N GLU A 132 1.59 -10.69 -10.69
CA GLU A 132 2.02 -11.23 -11.98
C GLU A 132 2.05 -12.75 -11.98
N SER A 133 2.12 -13.40 -10.81
CA SER A 133 2.11 -14.84 -10.69
C SER A 133 1.24 -15.29 -9.52
N LEU A 134 0.70 -16.50 -9.60
CA LEU A 134 -0.09 -17.07 -8.52
C LEU A 134 0.78 -17.27 -7.25
N GLU A 135 2.04 -17.61 -7.44
CA GLU A 135 2.98 -17.76 -6.33
C GLU A 135 3.13 -16.47 -5.56
N ARG A 136 3.24 -15.33 -6.26
CA ARG A 136 3.34 -14.01 -5.64
C ARG A 136 2.07 -13.70 -4.83
N LEU A 137 0.90 -14.03 -5.37
CA LEU A 137 -0.37 -13.84 -4.67
C LEU A 137 -0.39 -14.63 -3.37
N GLU A 138 0.05 -15.87 -3.39
CA GLU A 138 0.02 -16.75 -2.23
C GLU A 138 1.02 -16.36 -1.15
N ARG A 139 2.04 -15.56 -1.49
CA ARG A 139 3.05 -15.06 -0.54
C ARG A 139 2.58 -13.82 0.22
N MET A 140 1.45 -13.25 -0.13
CA MET A 140 0.95 -12.01 0.48
C MET A 140 0.31 -12.24 1.84
#